data_8536628ed62aec55db65da0e1ee0d298
#
_entry.id   8536628ed62aec55db65da0e1ee0d298
#
_cell.length_a   1.000
_cell.length_b   1.000
_cell.length_c   1.000
_cell.angle_alpha   90.00
_cell.angle_beta   90.00
_cell.angle_gamma   90.00
#
_symmetry.space_group_name_H-M   'P 1'
#
loop_
_entity.id
_entity.type
_entity.pdbx_description
1 polymer ?
#
loop_
_entity_poly.entity_id
_entity_poly.type
_entity_poly.pdbx_seq_one_letter_code
_entity_poly.pdbx_strand_id
1 'polypeptide(L)'
;MEQEEIVKGYDPAIMRRLLGYLKPYKVAVVFAGLALILGTLGEVLTPVVLQQAIDQDLVVSFFRVPVEEAEEVTELRVDENDPVINDYVYINANRLTAVTGVQRDRLMAEGVLDRQEYYLVALDNPEIQNLVAAKSQLFVADEDHAALPIEAVDQLEEEEIRTLRAEDIAGVAESAVTLLMLLLGVLVFTFLQVYLMAYTGQGVMKDMRLALFGHMARQSSAYL
;
A
#
# COMPACT_ATOMS: atom_id res chain seq x y z
N MET A 1 16.36 -45.52 -39.46
CA MET A 1 16.51 -44.95 -38.13
C MET A 1 17.03 -43.55 -38.28
N GLU A 2 16.12 -42.59 -38.43
CA GLU A 2 16.45 -41.18 -38.42
C GLU A 2 16.77 -40.78 -36.99
N GLN A 3 18.02 -40.35 -36.76
CA GLN A 3 18.41 -39.71 -35.51
C GLN A 3 17.77 -38.33 -35.53
N GLU A 4 16.75 -38.12 -34.70
CA GLU A 4 16.30 -36.79 -34.34
C GLU A 4 17.49 -36.02 -33.72
N GLU A 5 18.08 -35.11 -34.50
CA GLU A 5 18.99 -34.10 -34.00
C GLU A 5 18.22 -33.27 -32.94
N ILE A 6 18.53 -33.52 -31.68
CA ILE A 6 18.08 -32.68 -30.57
C ILE A 6 18.63 -31.29 -30.87
N VAL A 7 17.77 -30.42 -31.38
CA VAL A 7 18.03 -29.00 -31.60
C VAL A 7 18.43 -28.44 -30.23
N LYS A 8 19.72 -28.20 -30.02
CA LYS A 8 20.22 -27.48 -28.84
C LYS A 8 19.57 -26.11 -28.83
N GLY A 9 18.53 -25.93 -28.02
CA GLY A 9 17.70 -24.73 -27.97
C GLY A 9 18.42 -23.44 -27.51
N TYR A 10 19.72 -23.54 -27.24
CA TYR A 10 20.53 -22.39 -26.81
C TYR A 10 21.94 -22.49 -27.44
N ASP A 11 22.22 -21.58 -28.39
CA ASP A 11 23.55 -21.39 -28.92
C ASP A 11 24.14 -20.06 -28.40
N PRO A 12 25.15 -20.12 -27.52
CA PRO A 12 25.75 -18.92 -26.90
C PRO A 12 26.41 -18.01 -27.92
N ALA A 13 26.84 -18.52 -29.11
CA ALA A 13 27.45 -17.71 -30.16
C ALA A 13 26.37 -16.84 -30.87
N ILE A 14 25.20 -17.39 -31.12
CA ILE A 14 24.04 -16.65 -31.67
C ILE A 14 23.59 -15.58 -30.70
N MET A 15 23.46 -15.93 -29.42
CA MET A 15 23.04 -15.00 -28.37
C MET A 15 24.03 -13.83 -28.25
N ARG A 16 25.32 -14.08 -28.27
CA ARG A 16 26.36 -13.04 -28.22
C ARG A 16 26.31 -12.09 -29.43
N ARG A 17 25.98 -12.61 -30.62
CA ARG A 17 25.77 -11.78 -31.81
C ARG A 17 24.53 -10.92 -31.71
N LEU A 18 23.42 -11.49 -31.22
CA LEU A 18 22.17 -10.74 -30.98
C LEU A 18 22.36 -9.62 -29.96
N LEU A 19 23.03 -9.92 -28.84
CA LEU A 19 23.39 -8.92 -27.84
C LEU A 19 24.30 -7.82 -28.38
N GLY A 20 25.08 -8.12 -29.44
CA GLY A 20 25.90 -7.12 -30.17
C GLY A 20 25.07 -5.99 -30.78
N TYR A 21 23.85 -6.27 -31.27
CA TYR A 21 22.94 -5.28 -31.83
C TYR A 21 22.30 -4.37 -30.79
N LEU A 22 22.34 -4.75 -29.48
CA LEU A 22 21.90 -3.91 -28.39
C LEU A 22 22.90 -2.79 -28.03
N LYS A 23 24.16 -2.91 -28.44
CA LYS A 23 25.20 -1.92 -28.09
C LYS A 23 24.85 -0.47 -28.43
N PRO A 24 24.26 -0.12 -29.60
CA PRO A 24 23.84 1.25 -29.89
C PRO A 24 22.74 1.77 -28.94
N TYR A 25 21.93 0.87 -28.42
CA TYR A 25 20.74 1.18 -27.58
C TYR A 25 20.98 1.00 -26.08
N LYS A 26 22.24 0.78 -25.65
CA LYS A 26 22.59 0.51 -24.25
C LYS A 26 22.01 1.53 -23.25
N VAL A 27 21.97 2.81 -23.64
CA VAL A 27 21.43 3.87 -22.79
C VAL A 27 19.92 3.68 -22.61
N ALA A 28 19.18 3.42 -23.68
CA ALA A 28 17.74 3.15 -23.62
C ALA A 28 17.44 1.89 -22.77
N VAL A 29 18.25 0.84 -22.92
CA VAL A 29 18.12 -0.40 -22.13
C VAL A 29 18.35 -0.15 -20.64
N VAL A 30 19.39 0.64 -20.29
CA VAL A 30 19.68 0.99 -18.90
C VAL A 30 18.53 1.81 -18.29
N PHE A 31 18.04 2.83 -19.01
CA PHE A 31 16.90 3.62 -18.53
C PHE A 31 15.61 2.80 -18.44
N ALA A 32 15.37 1.87 -19.37
CA ALA A 32 14.25 0.95 -19.29
C ALA A 32 14.36 0.04 -18.05
N GLY A 33 15.56 -0.45 -17.74
CA GLY A 33 15.82 -1.24 -16.53
C GLY A 33 15.61 -0.44 -15.24
N LEU A 34 16.07 0.81 -15.20
CA LEU A 34 15.83 1.70 -14.07
C LEU A 34 14.32 2.00 -13.89
N ALA A 35 13.63 2.29 -15.01
CA ALA A 35 12.19 2.53 -14.98
C ALA A 35 11.42 1.28 -14.51
N LEU A 36 11.84 0.08 -14.93
CA LEU A 36 11.28 -1.18 -14.44
C LEU A 36 11.43 -1.31 -12.91
N ILE A 37 12.63 -1.08 -12.39
CA ILE A 37 12.89 -1.19 -10.95
C ILE A 37 12.02 -0.18 -10.17
N LEU A 38 11.98 1.08 -10.61
CA LEU A 38 11.20 2.12 -9.94
C LEU A 38 9.69 1.86 -10.04
N GLY A 39 9.20 1.39 -11.19
CA GLY A 39 7.80 0.99 -11.35
C GLY A 39 7.43 -0.17 -10.43
N THR A 40 8.23 -1.22 -10.40
CA THR A 40 8.00 -2.39 -9.52
C THR A 40 8.06 -2.02 -8.03
N LEU A 41 8.99 -1.13 -7.63
CA LEU A 41 9.02 -0.63 -6.26
C LEU A 41 7.73 0.12 -5.90
N GLY A 42 7.22 0.96 -6.81
CA GLY A 42 5.95 1.66 -6.63
C GLY A 42 4.76 0.68 -6.51
N GLU A 43 4.72 -0.36 -7.34
CA GLU A 43 3.68 -1.40 -7.26
C GLU A 43 3.70 -2.15 -5.92
N VAL A 44 4.89 -2.46 -5.39
CA VAL A 44 5.05 -3.13 -4.08
C VAL A 44 4.67 -2.20 -2.92
N LEU A 45 4.93 -0.89 -3.05
CA LEU A 45 4.56 0.09 -2.03
C LEU A 45 3.06 0.42 -2.01
N THR A 46 2.36 0.25 -3.13
CA THR A 46 0.92 0.58 -3.25
C THR A 46 0.07 -0.12 -2.18
N PRO A 47 0.15 -1.45 -1.97
CA PRO A 47 -0.65 -2.11 -0.92
C PRO A 47 -0.24 -1.67 0.49
N VAL A 48 1.02 -1.33 0.72
CA VAL A 48 1.49 -0.84 2.04
C VAL A 48 0.88 0.53 2.36
N VAL A 49 0.92 1.46 1.41
CA VAL A 49 0.30 2.79 1.56
C VAL A 49 -1.21 2.68 1.70
N LEU A 50 -1.84 1.79 0.93
CA LEU A 50 -3.28 1.54 1.02
C LEU A 50 -3.66 0.97 2.39
N GLN A 51 -2.91 0.00 2.90
CA GLN A 51 -3.13 -0.57 4.22
C GLN A 51 -2.98 0.50 5.30
N GLN A 52 -1.94 1.32 5.24
CA GLN A 52 -1.73 2.41 6.19
C GLN A 52 -2.89 3.42 6.17
N ALA A 53 -3.38 3.80 4.98
CA ALA A 53 -4.54 4.68 4.84
C ALA A 53 -5.82 4.07 5.45
N ILE A 54 -6.03 2.76 5.26
CA ILE A 54 -7.19 2.06 5.86
C ILE A 54 -7.06 2.00 7.39
N ASP A 55 -5.88 1.67 7.88
CA ASP A 55 -5.65 1.44 9.32
C ASP A 55 -5.68 2.75 10.13
N GLN A 56 -5.26 3.86 9.55
CA GLN A 56 -5.18 5.15 10.22
C GLN A 56 -6.42 6.03 10.01
N ASP A 57 -6.97 6.05 8.79
CA ASP A 57 -7.94 7.06 8.40
C ASP A 57 -9.38 6.50 8.23
N LEU A 58 -9.54 5.20 7.97
CA LEU A 58 -10.84 4.60 7.67
C LEU A 58 -11.42 3.77 8.81
N VAL A 59 -10.60 3.20 9.68
CA VAL A 59 -11.08 2.39 10.80
C VAL A 59 -11.20 3.24 12.05
N VAL A 60 -12.43 3.54 12.36
CA VAL A 60 -12.85 4.51 13.36
C VAL A 60 -13.31 3.83 14.64
N SER A 61 -13.20 2.50 14.76
CA SER A 61 -13.66 1.79 15.93
C SER A 61 -12.52 1.22 16.77
N PHE A 62 -12.65 1.40 18.08
CA PHE A 62 -11.71 0.93 19.08
C PHE A 62 -12.45 0.09 20.11
N PHE A 63 -11.78 -0.91 20.63
CA PHE A 63 -12.25 -1.69 21.77
C PHE A 63 -11.43 -1.32 23.00
N ARG A 64 -12.07 -1.17 24.13
CA ARG A 64 -11.36 -0.88 25.37
C ARG A 64 -11.01 -2.16 26.11
N VAL A 65 -9.83 -2.17 26.71
CA VAL A 65 -9.27 -3.25 27.52
C VAL A 65 -8.70 -2.65 28.80
N PRO A 66 -8.93 -3.23 29.98
CA PRO A 66 -8.29 -2.77 31.21
C PRO A 66 -6.76 -2.85 31.08
N VAL A 67 -6.04 -1.82 31.53
CA VAL A 67 -4.57 -1.75 31.45
C VAL A 67 -3.92 -2.97 32.09
N GLU A 68 -4.43 -3.41 33.25
CA GLU A 68 -3.89 -4.56 33.97
C GLU A 68 -3.95 -5.87 33.15
N GLU A 69 -5.00 -6.04 32.34
CA GLU A 69 -5.23 -7.24 31.54
C GLU A 69 -4.59 -7.13 30.15
N ALA A 70 -4.39 -5.91 29.68
CA ALA A 70 -3.82 -5.62 28.35
C ALA A 70 -2.37 -6.13 28.21
N GLU A 71 -1.59 -6.09 29.29
CA GLU A 71 -0.19 -6.59 29.31
C GLU A 71 -0.12 -8.13 29.38
N GLU A 72 -1.13 -8.77 30.00
CA GLU A 72 -1.15 -10.23 30.18
C GLU A 72 -1.58 -10.96 28.89
N VAL A 73 -2.36 -10.33 28.03
CA VAL A 73 -2.91 -10.93 26.80
C VAL A 73 -2.05 -10.60 25.59
N THR A 74 -1.01 -11.37 25.37
CA THR A 74 -0.07 -11.23 24.23
C THR A 74 -0.78 -11.23 22.86
N GLU A 75 -1.99 -11.79 22.79
CA GLU A 75 -2.80 -11.90 21.58
C GLU A 75 -3.33 -10.54 21.09
N LEU A 76 -3.50 -9.57 22.02
CA LEU A 76 -4.05 -8.23 21.72
C LEU A 76 -3.04 -7.28 21.09
N ARG A 77 -1.73 -7.61 21.12
CA ARG A 77 -0.64 -6.79 20.53
C ARG A 77 -0.77 -5.30 20.87
N VAL A 78 -0.90 -5.01 22.15
CA VAL A 78 -0.93 -3.63 22.66
C VAL A 78 0.37 -2.92 22.27
N ASP A 79 0.27 -1.72 21.76
CA ASP A 79 1.40 -0.86 21.40
C ASP A 79 1.58 0.23 22.46
N GLU A 80 2.81 0.69 22.68
CA GLU A 80 3.09 1.83 23.58
C GLU A 80 2.39 3.13 23.14
N ASN A 81 2.00 3.21 21.87
CA ASN A 81 1.30 4.36 21.29
C ASN A 81 -0.24 4.22 21.35
N ASP A 82 -0.78 3.11 21.89
CA ASP A 82 -2.22 2.98 22.00
C ASP A 82 -2.77 3.98 23.03
N PRO A 83 -3.85 4.71 22.70
CA PRO A 83 -4.43 5.70 23.61
C PRO A 83 -4.92 5.04 24.90
N VAL A 84 -4.51 5.62 26.01
CA VAL A 84 -4.96 5.21 27.36
C VAL A 84 -5.85 6.30 27.88
N ILE A 85 -7.10 5.99 28.18
CA ILE A 85 -8.04 6.92 28.80
C ILE A 85 -8.48 6.32 30.13
N ASN A 86 -8.19 7.01 31.22
CA ASN A 86 -8.30 6.49 32.57
C ASN A 86 -7.52 5.16 32.72
N ASP A 87 -8.12 4.09 33.19
CA ASP A 87 -7.47 2.79 33.39
C ASP A 87 -7.70 1.80 32.23
N TYR A 88 -8.00 2.31 31.02
CA TYR A 88 -8.30 1.49 29.85
C TYR A 88 -7.42 1.85 28.64
N VAL A 89 -6.87 0.83 28.00
CA VAL A 89 -6.21 0.95 26.68
C VAL A 89 -7.26 0.78 25.60
N TYR A 90 -7.22 1.61 24.56
CA TYR A 90 -8.10 1.54 23.41
C TYR A 90 -7.37 0.95 22.21
N ILE A 91 -7.77 -0.26 21.82
CA ILE A 91 -7.13 -1.02 20.74
C ILE A 91 -7.96 -0.88 19.47
N ASN A 92 -7.32 -0.52 18.36
CA ASN A 92 -7.97 -0.40 17.06
C ASN A 92 -8.59 -1.76 16.63
N ALA A 93 -9.83 -1.75 16.18
CA ALA A 93 -10.59 -2.92 15.73
C ALA A 93 -9.87 -3.75 14.65
N ASN A 94 -9.09 -3.11 13.78
CA ASN A 94 -8.31 -3.80 12.75
C ASN A 94 -7.26 -4.75 13.34
N ARG A 95 -6.64 -4.41 14.45
CA ARG A 95 -5.67 -5.31 15.09
C ARG A 95 -6.34 -6.56 15.65
N LEU A 96 -7.62 -6.46 16.03
CA LEU A 96 -8.41 -7.60 16.48
C LEU A 96 -8.82 -8.55 15.34
N THR A 97 -8.67 -8.15 14.08
CA THR A 97 -8.88 -9.07 12.93
C THR A 97 -7.85 -10.20 12.88
N ALA A 98 -6.68 -10.00 13.50
CA ALA A 98 -5.67 -11.05 13.67
C ALA A 98 -6.05 -12.08 14.73
N VAL A 99 -6.97 -11.73 15.63
CA VAL A 99 -7.52 -12.61 16.68
C VAL A 99 -8.68 -13.39 16.08
N THR A 100 -8.68 -14.71 16.23
CA THR A 100 -9.80 -15.54 15.72
C THR A 100 -11.11 -15.18 16.41
N GLY A 101 -12.26 -15.31 15.70
CA GLY A 101 -13.57 -14.99 16.27
C GLY A 101 -13.81 -15.70 17.60
N VAL A 102 -13.39 -16.98 17.74
CA VAL A 102 -13.51 -17.77 18.96
C VAL A 102 -12.70 -17.17 20.13
N GLN A 103 -11.50 -16.68 19.85
CA GLN A 103 -10.66 -16.03 20.86
C GLN A 103 -11.27 -14.68 21.30
N ARG A 104 -11.77 -13.92 20.34
CA ARG A 104 -12.45 -12.64 20.62
C ARG A 104 -13.70 -12.85 21.49
N ASP A 105 -14.54 -13.83 21.15
CA ASP A 105 -15.74 -14.16 21.94
C ASP A 105 -15.37 -14.61 23.37
N ARG A 106 -14.25 -15.33 23.51
CA ARG A 106 -13.71 -15.72 24.81
C ARG A 106 -13.28 -14.52 25.64
N LEU A 107 -12.47 -13.60 25.05
CA LEU A 107 -12.01 -12.38 25.72
C LEU A 107 -13.19 -11.47 26.14
N MET A 108 -14.23 -11.41 25.31
CA MET A 108 -15.48 -10.71 25.67
C MET A 108 -16.25 -11.41 26.79
N ALA A 109 -16.22 -12.75 26.86
CA ALA A 109 -16.89 -13.51 27.90
C ALA A 109 -16.15 -13.45 29.26
N GLU A 110 -14.82 -13.36 29.22
CA GLU A 110 -13.95 -13.19 30.37
C GLU A 110 -13.95 -11.73 30.90
N GLY A 111 -14.51 -10.77 30.14
CA GLY A 111 -14.60 -9.36 30.52
C GLY A 111 -13.35 -8.55 30.20
N VAL A 112 -12.35 -9.17 29.59
CA VAL A 112 -11.09 -8.54 29.15
C VAL A 112 -11.33 -7.54 28.01
N LEU A 113 -12.15 -7.92 27.04
CA LEU A 113 -12.51 -7.09 25.90
C LEU A 113 -13.95 -6.59 26.07
N ASP A 114 -14.15 -5.28 26.02
CA ASP A 114 -15.49 -4.71 26.04
C ASP A 114 -16.25 -5.12 24.76
N ARG A 115 -17.55 -5.34 24.89
CA ARG A 115 -18.43 -5.61 23.74
C ARG A 115 -18.76 -4.35 22.95
N GLN A 116 -18.57 -3.20 23.58
CA GLN A 116 -18.88 -1.91 23.01
C GLN A 116 -17.71 -1.37 22.19
N GLU A 117 -18.02 -0.86 21.03
CA GLU A 117 -17.05 -0.17 20.19
C GLU A 117 -17.06 1.33 20.49
N TYR A 118 -15.89 1.94 20.44
CA TYR A 118 -15.69 3.34 20.75
C TYR A 118 -15.11 4.08 19.56
N TYR A 119 -15.52 5.32 19.37
CA TYR A 119 -14.88 6.30 18.53
C TYR A 119 -13.95 7.16 19.38
N LEU A 120 -12.68 7.27 18.98
CA LEU A 120 -11.68 8.05 19.70
C LEU A 120 -11.43 9.37 18.98
N VAL A 121 -11.28 10.42 19.77
CA VAL A 121 -11.01 11.77 19.28
C VAL A 121 -9.86 12.36 20.08
N ALA A 122 -8.90 12.98 19.40
CA ALA A 122 -7.87 13.77 20.05
C ALA A 122 -8.44 15.13 20.52
N LEU A 123 -7.98 15.60 21.68
CA LEU A 123 -8.45 16.86 22.28
C LEU A 123 -7.49 18.03 21.97
N ASP A 124 -6.82 18.04 20.84
CA ASP A 124 -5.93 19.09 20.37
C ASP A 124 -6.67 20.25 19.69
N ASN A 125 -7.91 20.03 19.22
CA ASN A 125 -8.76 21.02 18.59
C ASN A 125 -9.72 21.68 19.60
N PRO A 126 -9.74 23.02 19.74
CA PRO A 126 -10.63 23.72 20.67
C PRO A 126 -12.13 23.50 20.41
N GLU A 127 -12.53 23.26 19.15
CA GLU A 127 -13.92 22.97 18.83
C GLU A 127 -14.37 21.61 19.35
N ILE A 128 -13.49 20.61 19.25
CA ILE A 128 -13.72 19.27 19.79
C ILE A 128 -13.74 19.31 21.32
N GLN A 129 -12.80 20.04 21.96
CA GLN A 129 -12.79 20.22 23.42
C GLN A 129 -14.12 20.82 23.92
N ASN A 130 -14.62 21.86 23.24
CA ASN A 130 -15.90 22.49 23.61
C ASN A 130 -17.07 21.54 23.45
N LEU A 131 -17.09 20.72 22.38
CA LEU A 131 -18.13 19.74 22.14
C LEU A 131 -18.12 18.65 23.21
N VAL A 132 -16.95 18.10 23.54
CA VAL A 132 -16.77 17.07 24.57
C VAL A 132 -17.18 17.63 25.95
N ALA A 133 -16.81 18.87 26.26
CA ALA A 133 -17.21 19.54 27.50
C ALA A 133 -18.73 19.76 27.58
N ALA A 134 -19.36 20.18 26.49
CA ALA A 134 -20.80 20.41 26.41
C ALA A 134 -21.62 19.10 26.57
N LYS A 135 -21.09 17.98 26.07
CA LYS A 135 -21.75 16.68 26.10
C LYS A 135 -20.96 15.63 26.93
N SER A 136 -20.37 16.07 28.02
CA SER A 136 -19.50 15.24 28.87
C SER A 136 -20.16 13.94 29.38
N GLN A 137 -21.46 13.83 29.36
CA GLN A 137 -22.20 12.60 29.73
C GLN A 137 -22.13 11.50 28.66
N LEU A 138 -21.74 11.83 27.41
CA LEU A 138 -21.62 10.89 26.29
C LEU A 138 -20.17 10.42 26.09
N PHE A 139 -19.22 11.24 26.52
CA PHE A 139 -17.79 11.00 26.34
C PHE A 139 -17.11 10.53 27.61
N VAL A 140 -16.20 9.60 27.48
CA VAL A 140 -15.18 9.29 28.49
C VAL A 140 -13.91 9.99 28.05
N ALA A 141 -13.49 11.02 28.76
CA ALA A 141 -12.38 11.85 28.36
C ALA A 141 -11.25 11.87 29.42
N ASP A 142 -10.03 12.06 28.94
CA ASP A 142 -8.83 12.35 29.69
C ASP A 142 -8.24 13.68 29.19
N GLU A 143 -6.97 14.00 29.51
CA GLU A 143 -6.31 15.25 29.12
C GLU A 143 -6.12 15.35 27.59
N ASP A 144 -5.78 14.24 26.92
CA ASP A 144 -5.37 14.22 25.51
C ASP A 144 -6.43 13.63 24.57
N HIS A 145 -7.31 12.74 25.08
CA HIS A 145 -8.24 11.99 24.24
C HIS A 145 -9.64 11.89 24.86
N ALA A 146 -10.63 11.72 24.00
CA ALA A 146 -12.00 11.39 24.40
C ALA A 146 -12.52 10.20 23.62
N ALA A 147 -13.20 9.29 24.30
CA ALA A 147 -13.84 8.11 23.73
C ALA A 147 -15.36 8.28 23.75
N LEU A 148 -15.99 8.10 22.60
CA LEU A 148 -17.44 8.11 22.43
C LEU A 148 -17.90 6.69 22.06
N PRO A 149 -18.82 6.07 22.81
CA PRO A 149 -19.45 4.85 22.36
C PRO A 149 -20.13 5.01 21.00
N ILE A 150 -19.91 4.08 20.06
CA ILE A 150 -20.48 4.20 18.71
C ILE A 150 -22.01 4.29 18.74
N GLU A 151 -22.65 3.60 19.68
CA GLU A 151 -24.11 3.69 19.88
C GLU A 151 -24.58 5.09 20.31
N ALA A 152 -23.70 5.90 20.90
CA ALA A 152 -24.01 7.26 21.30
C ALA A 152 -23.83 8.30 20.18
N VAL A 153 -23.22 7.92 19.06
CA VAL A 153 -23.05 8.79 17.87
C VAL A 153 -24.40 9.27 17.34
N ASP A 154 -25.43 8.43 17.38
CA ASP A 154 -26.81 8.79 16.97
C ASP A 154 -27.46 9.90 17.81
N GLN A 155 -26.85 10.23 18.97
CA GLN A 155 -27.32 11.31 19.86
C GLN A 155 -26.65 12.67 19.53
N LEU A 156 -25.73 12.69 18.59
CA LEU A 156 -25.06 13.90 18.11
C LEU A 156 -25.79 14.47 16.89
N GLU A 157 -25.71 15.79 16.74
CA GLU A 157 -26.22 16.48 15.57
C GLU A 157 -25.25 16.32 14.37
N GLU A 158 -25.75 16.45 13.14
CA GLU A 158 -24.93 16.29 11.93
C GLU A 158 -23.70 17.24 11.89
N GLU A 159 -23.83 18.45 12.41
CA GLU A 159 -22.70 19.40 12.49
C GLU A 159 -21.67 18.98 13.51
N GLU A 160 -22.10 18.41 14.63
CA GLU A 160 -21.20 17.87 15.67
C GLU A 160 -20.43 16.64 15.17
N ILE A 161 -21.10 15.74 14.44
CA ILE A 161 -20.46 14.59 13.78
C ILE A 161 -19.44 15.07 12.73
N ARG A 162 -19.76 16.11 11.98
CA ARG A 162 -18.82 16.71 11.02
C ARG A 162 -17.58 17.28 11.71
N THR A 163 -17.76 17.95 12.83
CA THR A 163 -16.64 18.51 13.61
C THR A 163 -15.74 17.39 14.15
N LEU A 164 -16.30 16.32 14.68
CA LEU A 164 -15.55 15.15 15.15
C LEU A 164 -14.78 14.46 14.04
N ARG A 165 -15.37 14.34 12.84
CA ARG A 165 -14.77 13.65 11.68
C ARG A 165 -13.93 14.55 10.78
N ALA A 166 -13.80 15.82 11.10
CA ALA A 166 -13.06 16.77 10.24
C ALA A 166 -11.59 16.37 10.07
N GLU A 167 -10.96 15.86 11.11
CA GLU A 167 -9.59 15.39 11.09
C GLU A 167 -9.45 14.07 10.32
N ASP A 168 -10.37 13.13 10.52
CA ASP A 168 -10.41 11.88 9.76
C ASP A 168 -10.56 12.15 8.25
N ILE A 169 -11.46 13.08 7.88
CA ILE A 169 -11.67 13.48 6.48
C ILE A 169 -10.41 14.11 5.89
N ALA A 170 -9.69 14.92 6.66
CA ALA A 170 -8.43 15.52 6.22
C ALA A 170 -7.34 14.46 6.05
N GLY A 171 -7.23 13.48 6.97
CA GLY A 171 -6.31 12.34 6.89
C GLY A 171 -6.59 11.48 5.66
N VAL A 172 -7.86 11.12 5.43
CA VAL A 172 -8.28 10.39 4.23
C VAL A 172 -7.92 11.15 2.95
N ALA A 173 -8.10 12.47 2.92
CA ALA A 173 -7.74 13.28 1.75
C ALA A 173 -6.22 13.29 1.50
N GLU A 174 -5.41 13.40 2.53
CA GLU A 174 -3.95 13.35 2.45
C GLU A 174 -3.47 11.99 1.94
N SER A 175 -4.00 10.92 2.52
CA SER A 175 -3.72 9.54 2.10
C SER A 175 -4.15 9.27 0.66
N ALA A 176 -5.30 9.80 0.24
CA ALA A 176 -5.78 9.71 -1.14
C ALA A 176 -4.85 10.44 -2.13
N VAL A 177 -4.36 11.63 -1.79
CA VAL A 177 -3.38 12.37 -2.60
C VAL A 177 -2.06 11.62 -2.69
N THR A 178 -1.57 11.08 -1.59
CA THR A 178 -0.34 10.28 -1.54
C THR A 178 -0.44 9.04 -2.43
N LEU A 179 -1.56 8.32 -2.34
CA LEU A 179 -1.84 7.16 -3.18
C LEU A 179 -1.94 7.55 -4.66
N LEU A 180 -2.62 8.66 -4.98
CA LEU A 180 -2.72 9.17 -6.35
C LEU A 180 -1.34 9.50 -6.93
N MET A 181 -0.48 10.18 -6.17
CA MET A 181 0.88 10.52 -6.60
C MET A 181 1.73 9.26 -6.82
N LEU A 182 1.59 8.26 -5.95
CA LEU A 182 2.27 6.97 -6.11
C LEU A 182 1.82 6.27 -7.39
N LEU A 183 0.51 6.18 -7.65
CA LEU A 183 -0.04 5.55 -8.85
C LEU A 183 0.37 6.28 -10.13
N LEU A 184 0.39 7.62 -10.12
CA LEU A 184 0.90 8.42 -11.24
C LEU A 184 2.38 8.14 -11.48
N GLY A 185 3.18 8.01 -10.43
CA GLY A 185 4.59 7.62 -10.53
C GLY A 185 4.77 6.25 -11.19
N VAL A 186 4.03 5.24 -10.72
CA VAL A 186 4.02 3.89 -11.31
C VAL A 186 3.63 3.93 -12.79
N LEU A 187 2.57 4.68 -13.14
CA LEU A 187 2.12 4.82 -14.52
C LEU A 187 3.21 5.43 -15.41
N VAL A 188 3.87 6.50 -14.97
CA VAL A 188 4.95 7.16 -15.72
C VAL A 188 6.13 6.22 -15.94
N PHE A 189 6.58 5.51 -14.90
CA PHE A 189 7.71 4.59 -15.01
C PHE A 189 7.36 3.37 -15.88
N THR A 190 6.18 2.81 -15.76
CA THR A 190 5.71 1.70 -16.60
C THR A 190 5.59 2.13 -18.05
N PHE A 191 5.02 3.31 -18.32
CA PHE A 191 4.96 3.86 -19.68
C PHE A 191 6.36 4.06 -20.27
N LEU A 192 7.27 4.67 -19.50
CA LEU A 192 8.66 4.92 -19.94
C LEU A 192 9.40 3.62 -20.25
N GLN A 193 9.24 2.60 -19.40
CA GLN A 193 9.81 1.27 -19.59
C GLN A 193 9.33 0.66 -20.92
N VAL A 194 8.01 0.60 -21.12
CA VAL A 194 7.41 0.01 -22.33
C VAL A 194 7.86 0.77 -23.59
N TYR A 195 7.86 2.10 -23.53
CA TYR A 195 8.29 2.94 -24.64
C TYR A 195 9.77 2.70 -25.01
N LEU A 196 10.67 2.69 -24.02
CA LEU A 196 12.09 2.46 -24.26
C LEU A 196 12.39 1.05 -24.78
N MET A 197 11.66 0.04 -24.27
CA MET A 197 11.76 -1.34 -24.76
C MET A 197 11.27 -1.47 -26.21
N ALA A 198 10.13 -0.84 -26.54
CA ALA A 198 9.61 -0.82 -27.90
C ALA A 198 10.57 -0.11 -28.87
N TYR A 199 11.11 1.05 -28.47
CA TYR A 199 12.12 1.80 -29.23
C TYR A 199 13.37 0.96 -29.50
N THR A 200 13.89 0.30 -28.46
CA THR A 200 15.06 -0.58 -28.57
C THR A 200 14.78 -1.77 -29.49
N GLY A 201 13.64 -2.44 -29.30
CA GLY A 201 13.25 -3.60 -30.10
C GLY A 201 13.11 -3.27 -31.59
N GLN A 202 12.44 -2.17 -31.93
CA GLN A 202 12.30 -1.71 -33.31
C GLN A 202 13.65 -1.31 -33.94
N GLY A 203 14.51 -0.64 -33.16
CA GLY A 203 15.84 -0.28 -33.58
C GLY A 203 16.71 -1.51 -33.94
N VAL A 204 16.77 -2.48 -33.04
CA VAL A 204 17.49 -3.75 -33.25
C VAL A 204 16.95 -4.50 -34.48
N MET A 205 15.62 -4.60 -34.63
CA MET A 205 14.99 -5.25 -35.79
C MET A 205 15.36 -4.56 -37.10
N LYS A 206 15.39 -3.22 -37.14
CA LYS A 206 15.83 -2.43 -38.30
C LYS A 206 17.29 -2.76 -38.64
N ASP A 207 18.18 -2.72 -37.65
CA ASP A 207 19.62 -2.96 -37.87
C ASP A 207 19.90 -4.39 -38.34
N MET A 208 19.18 -5.37 -37.81
CA MET A 208 19.26 -6.76 -38.27
C MET A 208 18.78 -6.92 -39.72
N ARG A 209 17.66 -6.29 -40.09
CA ARG A 209 17.18 -6.33 -41.49
C ARG A 209 18.22 -5.70 -42.46
N LEU A 210 18.77 -4.55 -42.09
CA LEU A 210 19.80 -3.91 -42.91
C LEU A 210 21.04 -4.78 -43.04
N ALA A 211 21.48 -5.45 -41.98
CA ALA A 211 22.63 -6.37 -42.04
C ALA A 211 22.35 -7.58 -42.94
N LEU A 212 21.15 -8.15 -42.87
CA LEU A 212 20.72 -9.28 -43.70
C LEU A 212 20.68 -8.89 -45.21
N PHE A 213 20.02 -7.78 -45.54
CA PHE A 213 19.96 -7.28 -46.93
C PHE A 213 21.34 -6.95 -47.47
N GLY A 214 22.21 -6.31 -46.68
CA GLY A 214 23.57 -6.02 -47.05
C GLY A 214 24.43 -7.28 -47.31
N HIS A 215 24.16 -8.36 -46.56
CA HIS A 215 24.85 -9.63 -46.78
C HIS A 215 24.35 -10.34 -48.06
N MET A 216 23.04 -10.38 -48.30
CA MET A 216 22.46 -10.94 -49.52
C MET A 216 22.90 -10.19 -50.77
N ALA A 217 22.91 -8.86 -50.73
CA ALA A 217 23.35 -8.04 -51.89
C ALA A 217 24.81 -8.28 -52.30
N ARG A 218 25.69 -8.61 -51.34
CA ARG A 218 27.09 -8.95 -51.61
C ARG A 218 27.29 -10.36 -52.19
N GLN A 219 26.41 -11.30 -51.83
CA GLN A 219 26.50 -12.68 -52.35
C GLN A 219 25.95 -12.79 -53.78
N SER A 220 24.89 -12.01 -54.10
CA SER A 220 24.28 -12.04 -55.44
C SER A 220 25.23 -11.66 -56.59
N SER A 221 26.28 -10.87 -56.34
CA SER A 221 27.27 -10.52 -57.40
C SER A 221 28.38 -11.55 -57.59
N ALA A 222 28.47 -12.58 -56.77
CA ALA A 222 29.46 -13.66 -56.89
C ALA A 222 28.92 -14.90 -57.63
N TYR A 223 27.62 -14.93 -57.99
CA TYR A 223 26.94 -16.07 -58.62
C TYR A 223 26.59 -15.79 -60.10
N LEU A 224 26.97 -14.65 -60.65
CA LEU A 224 26.95 -14.30 -62.07
C LEU A 224 28.37 -14.35 -62.62
#